data_282dca798fe660bb75d7f9a5386a4fa0
#
_entry.id   282dca798fe660bb75d7f9a5386a4fa0
#
_cell.length_a   1.000
_cell.length_b   1.000
_cell.length_c   1.000
_cell.angle_alpha   90.00
_cell.angle_beta   90.00
_cell.angle_gamma   90.00
#
_symmetry.space_group_name_H-M   'P 1'
#
loop_
_entity.id
_entity.type
_entity.pdbx_description
1 polymer ?
#
loop_
_entity_poly.entity_id
_entity_poly.type
_entity_poly.pdbx_seq_one_letter_code
_entity_poly.pdbx_strand_id
1 'polypeptide(L)'
;MKSLDDVLGYPLKIYQNRDWFCFSLDSVLLANFANIKYSTKKIIDLGTGNGIVPLILSLRTKSKIDGVEIQEDLVKLALESVNFNKLENQIDIKNMDIKELINKKDLYNTYDLVLTNPPYFKNFTNSTKNLNFHKTIARHEIMINLSEIIQAASFLLKDGGTFSMINRTDRLIEIVELFKKYNIEPKKIKFIYKNSLCESNMVYIEGLKNGLPGLKILSPFFVYNLDGTDSFEYSEICKKVL
;
A
#
# COMPACT_ATOMS: atom_id res chain seq x y z
N MET A 1 10.70 -18.40 -9.62
CA MET A 1 10.04 -19.65 -9.19
C MET A 1 8.83 -19.29 -8.32
N LYS A 2 7.62 -19.78 -8.66
CA LYS A 2 6.40 -19.57 -7.88
C LYS A 2 6.45 -20.36 -6.57
N SER A 3 6.09 -19.72 -5.45
CA SER A 3 5.98 -20.35 -4.13
C SER A 3 4.67 -19.95 -3.45
N LEU A 4 4.22 -20.78 -2.50
CA LEU A 4 3.14 -20.46 -1.58
C LEU A 4 3.77 -20.27 -0.20
N ASP A 5 3.79 -19.04 0.27
CA ASP A 5 4.51 -18.64 1.48
C ASP A 5 3.53 -18.23 2.59
N ASP A 6 3.97 -18.32 3.84
CA ASP A 6 3.22 -17.77 4.97
C ASP A 6 3.28 -16.26 4.99
N VAL A 7 2.18 -15.61 5.35
CA VAL A 7 2.14 -14.16 5.57
C VAL A 7 2.50 -13.89 7.03
N LEU A 8 3.76 -13.54 7.29
CA LEU A 8 4.31 -13.04 8.56
C LEU A 8 3.33 -13.04 9.75
N GLY A 9 3.20 -14.17 10.46
CA GLY A 9 2.37 -14.24 11.66
C GLY A 9 0.85 -14.12 11.44
N TYR A 10 0.35 -14.14 10.23
CA TYR A 10 -1.09 -14.16 9.93
C TYR A 10 -1.52 -15.57 9.49
N PRO A 11 -2.77 -16.00 9.76
CA PRO A 11 -3.31 -17.27 9.30
C PRO A 11 -3.64 -17.22 7.80
N LEU A 12 -2.74 -16.70 7.01
CA LEU A 12 -2.89 -16.46 5.58
C LEU A 12 -1.71 -17.02 4.81
N LYS A 13 -1.99 -17.48 3.61
CA LYS A 13 -0.97 -17.89 2.64
C LYS A 13 -1.01 -16.95 1.44
N ILE A 14 0.14 -16.74 0.82
CA ILE A 14 0.27 -15.88 -0.35
C ILE A 14 1.12 -16.54 -1.43
N TYR A 15 0.64 -16.53 -2.66
CA TYR A 15 1.45 -16.91 -3.81
C TYR A 15 2.41 -15.78 -4.19
N GLN A 16 3.66 -16.13 -4.38
CA GLN A 16 4.72 -15.22 -4.80
C GLN A 16 5.56 -15.82 -5.91
N ASN A 17 6.29 -14.99 -6.62
CA ASN A 17 7.35 -15.42 -7.52
C ASN A 17 8.63 -14.67 -7.17
N ARG A 18 9.62 -15.39 -6.62
CA ARG A 18 10.89 -14.83 -6.15
C ARG A 18 11.72 -14.20 -7.26
N ASP A 19 11.45 -14.55 -8.52
CA ASP A 19 12.15 -13.99 -9.68
C ASP A 19 11.55 -12.65 -10.11
N TRP A 20 10.35 -12.28 -9.63
CA TRP A 20 9.62 -11.06 -10.01
C TRP A 20 9.52 -10.08 -8.86
N PHE A 21 8.63 -10.37 -7.92
CA PHE A 21 8.32 -9.50 -6.80
C PHE A 21 7.85 -10.34 -5.60
N CYS A 22 8.46 -10.06 -4.44
CA CYS A 22 7.93 -10.51 -3.16
C CYS A 22 7.35 -9.31 -2.42
N PHE A 23 6.31 -9.53 -1.62
CA PHE A 23 5.78 -8.45 -0.79
C PHE A 23 6.86 -7.91 0.16
N SER A 24 6.80 -6.62 0.42
CA SER A 24 7.73 -5.94 1.33
C SER A 24 7.09 -5.71 2.71
N LEU A 25 7.94 -5.45 3.70
CA LEU A 25 7.49 -5.00 5.02
C LEU A 25 6.60 -3.75 4.92
N ASP A 26 6.87 -2.87 3.97
CA ASP A 26 6.11 -1.62 3.79
C ASP A 26 4.63 -1.89 3.52
N SER A 27 4.31 -2.91 2.70
CA SER A 27 2.92 -3.31 2.44
C SER A 27 2.23 -3.86 3.69
N VAL A 28 2.96 -4.62 4.51
CA VAL A 28 2.46 -5.12 5.81
C VAL A 28 2.20 -3.96 6.76
N LEU A 29 3.13 -3.00 6.86
CA LEU A 29 2.97 -1.81 7.70
C LEU A 29 1.82 -0.92 7.22
N LEU A 30 1.69 -0.70 5.90
CA LEU A 30 0.55 0.04 5.33
C LEU A 30 -0.77 -0.58 5.76
N ALA A 31 -0.93 -1.89 5.58
CA ALA A 31 -2.14 -2.61 5.94
C ALA A 31 -2.42 -2.55 7.46
N ASN A 32 -1.39 -2.47 8.32
CA ASN A 32 -1.55 -2.37 9.77
C ASN A 32 -1.83 -0.96 10.26
N PHE A 33 -1.20 0.06 9.68
CA PHE A 33 -1.36 1.45 10.10
C PHE A 33 -2.65 2.07 9.59
N ALA A 34 -3.20 1.57 8.47
CA ALA A 34 -4.42 2.10 7.88
C ALA A 34 -5.56 2.14 8.90
N ASN A 35 -6.18 3.32 9.01
CA ASN A 35 -7.29 3.55 9.92
C ASN A 35 -8.62 3.12 9.29
N ILE A 36 -9.09 1.94 9.68
CA ILE A 36 -10.38 1.41 9.23
C ILE A 36 -11.44 1.83 10.25
N LYS A 37 -12.30 2.77 9.86
CA LYS A 37 -13.43 3.20 10.70
C LYS A 37 -14.52 2.11 10.74
N TYR A 38 -15.31 2.07 11.80
CA TYR A 38 -16.46 1.16 11.89
C TYR A 38 -17.45 1.34 10.73
N SER A 39 -17.58 2.57 10.23
CA SER A 39 -18.45 2.91 9.11
C SER A 39 -17.88 2.56 7.73
N THR A 40 -16.62 2.14 7.64
CA THR A 40 -15.98 1.76 6.36
C THR A 40 -16.71 0.57 5.74
N LYS A 41 -17.10 0.69 4.47
CA LYS A 41 -17.83 -0.35 3.71
C LYS A 41 -17.05 -0.80 2.48
N LYS A 42 -16.31 0.10 1.85
CA LYS A 42 -15.62 -0.16 0.60
C LYS A 42 -14.21 0.39 0.62
N ILE A 43 -13.25 -0.47 0.33
CA ILE A 43 -11.80 -0.21 0.37
C ILE A 43 -11.22 -0.52 -1.01
N ILE A 44 -10.20 0.21 -1.43
CA ILE A 44 -9.41 -0.13 -2.61
C ILE A 44 -7.92 0.06 -2.35
N ASP A 45 -7.12 -0.91 -2.84
CA ASP A 45 -5.67 -0.88 -2.85
C ASP A 45 -5.16 -0.65 -4.28
N LEU A 46 -4.47 0.47 -4.51
CA LEU A 46 -3.96 0.89 -5.80
C LEU A 46 -2.53 0.39 -5.99
N GLY A 47 -2.30 -0.44 -7.00
CA GLY A 47 -1.04 -1.14 -7.22
C GLY A 47 -0.88 -2.30 -6.23
N THR A 48 -1.90 -3.16 -6.15
CA THR A 48 -1.99 -4.19 -5.10
C THR A 48 -0.93 -5.29 -5.20
N GLY A 49 -0.22 -5.38 -6.33
CA GLY A 49 0.79 -6.41 -6.55
C GLY A 49 0.20 -7.82 -6.44
N ASN A 50 0.81 -8.65 -5.60
CA ASN A 50 0.33 -10.02 -5.33
C ASN A 50 -0.80 -10.09 -4.29
N GLY A 51 -1.40 -8.96 -3.89
CA GLY A 51 -2.58 -8.90 -3.05
C GLY A 51 -2.33 -8.93 -1.54
N ILE A 52 -1.11 -8.69 -1.07
CA ILE A 52 -0.77 -8.76 0.36
C ILE A 52 -1.58 -7.78 1.22
N VAL A 53 -1.80 -6.53 0.76
CA VAL A 53 -2.55 -5.52 1.50
C VAL A 53 -4.03 -5.93 1.65
N PRO A 54 -4.77 -6.28 0.59
CA PRO A 54 -6.13 -6.83 0.70
C PRO A 54 -6.24 -8.04 1.63
N LEU A 55 -5.29 -8.98 1.55
CA LEU A 55 -5.28 -10.16 2.42
C LEU A 55 -5.20 -9.79 3.90
N ILE A 56 -4.26 -8.93 4.30
CA ILE A 56 -4.13 -8.48 5.69
C ILE A 56 -5.37 -7.70 6.14
N LEU A 57 -5.89 -6.81 5.29
CA LEU A 57 -7.08 -6.03 5.60
C LEU A 57 -8.32 -6.91 5.83
N SER A 58 -8.44 -8.05 5.16
CA SER A 58 -9.58 -8.98 5.33
C SER A 58 -9.71 -9.51 6.75
N LEU A 59 -8.61 -9.61 7.50
CA LEU A 59 -8.60 -9.97 8.93
C LEU A 59 -9.04 -8.83 9.84
N ARG A 60 -8.95 -7.58 9.36
CA ARG A 60 -9.21 -6.37 10.15
C ARG A 60 -10.62 -5.81 9.94
N THR A 61 -11.30 -6.22 8.88
CA THR A 61 -12.64 -5.71 8.53
C THR A 61 -13.44 -6.73 7.73
N LYS A 62 -14.77 -6.54 7.71
CA LYS A 62 -15.69 -7.26 6.80
C LYS A 62 -16.10 -6.41 5.58
N SER A 63 -15.50 -5.25 5.39
CA SER A 63 -15.71 -4.39 4.23
C SER A 63 -15.34 -5.11 2.93
N LYS A 64 -15.93 -4.71 1.82
CA LYS A 64 -15.49 -5.13 0.49
C LYS A 64 -14.14 -4.47 0.17
N ILE A 65 -13.24 -5.21 -0.41
CA ILE A 65 -11.87 -4.77 -0.71
C ILE A 65 -11.60 -5.02 -2.18
N ASP A 66 -11.39 -3.97 -2.94
CA ASP A 66 -10.94 -4.05 -4.32
C ASP A 66 -9.40 -3.90 -4.36
N GLY A 67 -8.73 -4.63 -5.23
CA GLY A 67 -7.32 -4.46 -5.56
C GLY A 67 -7.16 -4.19 -7.06
N VAL A 68 -6.33 -3.22 -7.43
CA VAL A 68 -6.04 -2.90 -8.83
C VAL A 68 -4.55 -3.07 -9.09
N GLU A 69 -4.22 -3.81 -10.13
CA GLU A 69 -2.84 -4.07 -10.56
C GLU A 69 -2.80 -4.15 -12.09
N ILE A 70 -1.78 -3.53 -12.68
CA ILE A 70 -1.62 -3.50 -14.13
C ILE A 70 -0.92 -4.73 -14.69
N GLN A 71 -0.05 -5.35 -13.89
CA GLN A 71 0.74 -6.50 -14.29
C GLN A 71 -0.11 -7.78 -14.17
N GLU A 72 -0.52 -8.35 -15.30
CA GLU A 72 -1.37 -9.54 -15.36
C GLU A 72 -0.82 -10.73 -14.54
N ASP A 73 0.50 -10.90 -14.54
CA ASP A 73 1.13 -11.99 -13.78
C ASP A 73 1.00 -11.82 -12.26
N LEU A 74 1.06 -10.58 -11.75
CA LEU A 74 0.82 -10.29 -10.34
C LEU A 74 -0.66 -10.45 -9.99
N VAL A 75 -1.56 -10.03 -10.87
CA VAL A 75 -3.01 -10.23 -10.72
C VAL A 75 -3.33 -11.73 -10.58
N LYS A 76 -2.73 -12.60 -11.41
CA LYS A 76 -2.90 -14.06 -11.30
C LYS A 76 -2.49 -14.59 -9.93
N LEU A 77 -1.33 -14.15 -9.41
CA LEU A 77 -0.85 -14.52 -8.07
C LEU A 77 -1.78 -14.01 -6.97
N ALA A 78 -2.28 -12.78 -7.10
CA ALA A 78 -3.23 -12.21 -6.14
C ALA A 78 -4.56 -12.98 -6.13
N LEU A 79 -5.14 -13.29 -7.28
CA LEU A 79 -6.36 -14.09 -7.40
C LEU A 79 -6.20 -15.49 -6.83
N GLU A 80 -5.08 -16.15 -7.10
CA GLU A 80 -4.79 -17.46 -6.53
C GLU A 80 -4.66 -17.38 -5.00
N SER A 81 -4.05 -16.31 -4.47
CA SER A 81 -3.93 -16.08 -3.03
C SER A 81 -5.29 -15.84 -2.39
N VAL A 82 -6.15 -15.04 -3.02
CA VAL A 82 -7.54 -14.81 -2.57
C VAL A 82 -8.32 -16.12 -2.52
N ASN A 83 -8.28 -16.91 -3.59
CA ASN A 83 -8.98 -18.20 -3.67
C ASN A 83 -8.46 -19.21 -2.64
N PHE A 84 -7.13 -19.31 -2.46
CA PHE A 84 -6.54 -20.22 -1.47
C PHE A 84 -7.04 -19.92 -0.04
N ASN A 85 -7.17 -18.64 0.30
CA ASN A 85 -7.66 -18.19 1.60
C ASN A 85 -9.20 -18.11 1.68
N LYS A 86 -9.95 -18.47 0.63
CA LYS A 86 -11.43 -18.44 0.57
C LYS A 86 -12.01 -17.05 0.82
N LEU A 87 -11.39 -16.03 0.24
CA LEU A 87 -11.72 -14.62 0.43
C LEU A 87 -12.39 -13.97 -0.79
N GLU A 88 -12.76 -14.74 -1.81
CA GLU A 88 -13.37 -14.26 -3.07
C GLU A 88 -14.72 -13.55 -2.87
N ASN A 89 -15.37 -13.82 -1.75
CA ASN A 89 -16.59 -13.09 -1.37
C ASN A 89 -16.32 -11.70 -0.77
N GLN A 90 -15.07 -11.38 -0.41
CA GLN A 90 -14.68 -10.12 0.23
C GLN A 90 -13.71 -9.30 -0.62
N ILE A 91 -12.78 -9.96 -1.33
CA ILE A 91 -11.70 -9.33 -2.09
C ILE A 91 -11.94 -9.56 -3.59
N ASP A 92 -11.91 -8.47 -4.37
CA ASP A 92 -11.98 -8.49 -5.83
C ASP A 92 -10.71 -7.84 -6.43
N ILE A 93 -9.94 -8.61 -7.22
CA ILE A 93 -8.70 -8.14 -7.84
C ILE A 93 -8.94 -7.92 -9.33
N LYS A 94 -8.59 -6.71 -9.81
CA LYS A 94 -8.82 -6.27 -11.19
C LYS A 94 -7.49 -6.00 -11.90
N ASN A 95 -7.35 -6.56 -13.09
CA ASN A 95 -6.27 -6.18 -13.99
C ASN A 95 -6.63 -4.87 -14.69
N MET A 96 -6.03 -3.77 -14.25
CA MET A 96 -6.37 -2.43 -14.75
C MET A 96 -5.25 -1.43 -14.48
N ASP A 97 -5.07 -0.47 -15.38
CA ASP A 97 -4.24 0.71 -15.12
C ASP A 97 -4.99 1.66 -14.18
N ILE A 98 -4.30 2.12 -13.13
CA ILE A 98 -4.82 3.12 -12.18
C ILE A 98 -5.28 4.40 -12.92
N LYS A 99 -4.61 4.78 -14.01
CA LYS A 99 -4.97 5.94 -14.84
C LYS A 99 -6.37 5.83 -15.46
N GLU A 100 -6.84 4.62 -15.72
CA GLU A 100 -8.17 4.40 -16.30
C GLU A 100 -9.30 4.59 -15.28
N LEU A 101 -8.99 4.51 -13.98
CA LEU A 101 -10.00 4.61 -12.92
C LEU A 101 -10.71 5.96 -12.93
N ILE A 102 -10.01 7.06 -13.23
CA ILE A 102 -10.62 8.41 -13.31
C ILE A 102 -11.62 8.57 -14.45
N ASN A 103 -11.61 7.67 -15.42
CA ASN A 103 -12.56 7.65 -16.54
C ASN A 103 -13.83 6.84 -16.23
N LYS A 104 -13.85 6.09 -15.12
CA LYS A 104 -14.96 5.25 -14.71
C LYS A 104 -15.88 6.04 -13.76
N LYS A 105 -16.88 6.74 -14.33
CA LYS A 105 -17.79 7.61 -13.57
C LYS A 105 -18.53 6.90 -12.44
N ASP A 106 -18.80 5.62 -12.59
CA ASP A 106 -19.44 4.76 -11.58
C ASP A 106 -18.55 4.53 -10.34
N LEU A 107 -17.25 4.76 -10.44
CA LEU A 107 -16.30 4.68 -9.32
C LEU A 107 -16.08 6.02 -8.61
N TYR A 108 -16.57 7.13 -9.18
CA TYR A 108 -16.44 8.44 -8.56
C TYR A 108 -17.10 8.47 -7.17
N ASN A 109 -16.33 8.89 -6.16
CA ASN A 109 -16.87 9.10 -4.81
C ASN A 109 -17.50 7.84 -4.17
N THR A 110 -16.90 6.64 -4.40
CA THR A 110 -17.48 5.36 -3.96
C THR A 110 -16.73 4.71 -2.80
N TYR A 111 -15.45 5.03 -2.59
CA TYR A 111 -14.63 4.36 -1.59
C TYR A 111 -14.51 5.17 -0.30
N ASP A 112 -14.54 4.46 0.83
CA ASP A 112 -14.36 5.04 2.16
C ASP A 112 -12.87 5.11 2.54
N LEU A 113 -12.07 4.17 1.99
CA LEU A 113 -10.63 4.08 2.21
C LEU A 113 -9.94 3.68 0.91
N VAL A 114 -8.91 4.44 0.54
CA VAL A 114 -7.99 4.13 -0.56
C VAL A 114 -6.60 3.95 0.03
N LEU A 115 -5.90 2.88 -0.37
CA LEU A 115 -4.52 2.61 0.04
C LEU A 115 -3.61 2.55 -1.17
N THR A 116 -2.31 2.77 -0.95
CA THR A 116 -1.27 2.48 -1.95
C THR A 116 0.11 2.35 -1.31
N ASN A 117 0.87 1.38 -1.77
CA ASN A 117 2.32 1.27 -1.59
C ASN A 117 2.98 1.31 -2.97
N PRO A 118 3.12 2.49 -3.59
CA PRO A 118 3.60 2.58 -4.96
C PRO A 118 5.08 2.24 -5.05
N PRO A 119 5.55 1.72 -6.19
CA PRO A 119 6.96 1.47 -6.40
C PRO A 119 7.79 2.76 -6.27
N TYR A 120 8.95 2.67 -5.60
CA TYR A 120 9.81 3.81 -5.27
C TYR A 120 10.78 4.14 -6.42
N PHE A 121 10.29 4.67 -7.52
CA PHE A 121 11.18 5.08 -8.62
C PHE A 121 11.82 6.44 -8.32
N LYS A 122 13.13 6.46 -8.08
CA LYS A 122 13.96 7.62 -8.39
C LYS A 122 14.32 7.57 -9.88
N ASN A 123 14.43 8.72 -10.53
CA ASN A 123 15.08 8.84 -11.82
C ASN A 123 16.50 8.27 -11.71
N PHE A 124 16.69 6.98 -12.01
CA PHE A 124 17.99 6.34 -11.96
C PHE A 124 18.81 6.74 -13.19
N THR A 125 19.49 7.85 -13.09
CA THR A 125 20.54 8.19 -14.05
C THR A 125 21.85 7.44 -13.79
N ASN A 126 22.05 6.82 -12.61
CA ASN A 126 23.35 6.19 -12.27
C ASN A 126 23.24 5.05 -11.24
N SER A 127 22.65 3.89 -11.56
CA SER A 127 22.97 2.67 -10.80
C SER A 127 22.90 1.39 -11.64
N THR A 128 24.06 0.80 -11.85
CA THR A 128 24.33 -0.43 -12.62
C THR A 128 24.00 -1.75 -11.89
N LYS A 129 23.25 -1.73 -10.79
CA LYS A 129 23.07 -2.91 -9.92
C LYS A 129 21.64 -3.43 -9.85
N ASN A 130 20.98 -3.73 -10.95
CA ASN A 130 19.90 -4.71 -11.03
C ASN A 130 19.31 -4.79 -12.45
N LEU A 131 20.10 -5.32 -13.36
CA LEU A 131 19.72 -5.52 -14.78
C LEU A 131 18.45 -6.34 -14.98
N ASN A 132 18.09 -7.23 -14.03
CA ASN A 132 16.88 -8.04 -14.14
C ASN A 132 15.62 -7.24 -13.75
N PHE A 133 15.71 -6.39 -12.73
CA PHE A 133 14.61 -5.50 -12.30
C PHE A 133 14.32 -4.44 -13.36
N HIS A 134 15.37 -3.87 -13.97
CA HIS A 134 15.25 -2.92 -15.08
C HIS A 134 14.64 -3.55 -16.35
N LYS A 135 14.90 -4.84 -16.64
CA LYS A 135 14.28 -5.53 -17.77
C LYS A 135 12.78 -5.77 -17.60
N THR A 136 12.32 -6.01 -16.37
CA THR A 136 10.89 -6.16 -16.07
C THR A 136 10.18 -4.81 -16.17
N ILE A 137 10.77 -3.73 -15.67
CA ILE A 137 10.24 -2.37 -15.77
C ILE A 137 10.24 -1.86 -17.22
N ALA A 138 11.35 -2.07 -17.96
CA ALA A 138 11.44 -1.65 -19.34
C ALA A 138 10.51 -2.42 -20.30
N ARG A 139 10.06 -3.61 -19.93
CA ARG A 139 9.05 -4.37 -20.69
C ARG A 139 7.63 -3.86 -20.50
N HIS A 140 7.38 -3.10 -19.43
CA HIS A 140 6.04 -2.66 -19.07
C HIS A 140 5.89 -1.14 -19.05
N GLU A 141 6.62 -0.36 -19.83
CA GLU A 141 6.47 1.09 -20.13
C GLU A 141 5.53 1.92 -19.23
N ILE A 142 5.36 1.55 -17.94
CA ILE A 142 4.31 2.08 -17.10
C ILE A 142 4.92 2.66 -15.83
N MET A 143 5.47 3.85 -15.97
CA MET A 143 5.76 4.67 -14.81
C MET A 143 4.50 5.48 -14.47
N ILE A 144 3.65 4.93 -13.61
CA ILE A 144 2.66 5.77 -12.96
C ILE A 144 3.40 6.71 -11.97
N ASN A 145 3.17 8.00 -12.09
CA ASN A 145 3.76 8.97 -11.18
C ASN A 145 2.85 9.21 -9.95
N LEU A 146 3.42 9.77 -8.88
CA LEU A 146 2.67 10.04 -7.65
C LEU A 146 1.45 10.94 -7.88
N SER A 147 1.55 11.91 -8.80
CA SER A 147 0.44 12.80 -9.12
C SER A 147 -0.77 12.05 -9.65
N GLU A 148 -0.56 11.08 -10.54
CA GLU A 148 -1.63 10.24 -11.12
C GLU A 148 -2.27 9.33 -10.07
N ILE A 149 -1.47 8.73 -9.18
CA ILE A 149 -1.97 7.89 -8.08
C ILE A 149 -2.85 8.71 -7.12
N ILE A 150 -2.36 9.87 -6.68
CA ILE A 150 -3.06 10.71 -5.71
C ILE A 150 -4.32 11.32 -6.35
N GLN A 151 -4.27 11.67 -7.64
CA GLN A 151 -5.44 12.09 -8.41
C GLN A 151 -6.51 10.99 -8.46
N ALA A 152 -6.11 9.75 -8.80
CA ALA A 152 -7.03 8.61 -8.81
C ALA A 152 -7.62 8.35 -7.42
N ALA A 153 -6.79 8.40 -6.37
CA ALA A 153 -7.25 8.24 -4.98
C ALA A 153 -8.30 9.30 -4.62
N SER A 154 -8.03 10.57 -4.95
CA SER A 154 -9.01 11.64 -4.70
C SER A 154 -10.31 11.45 -5.48
N PHE A 155 -10.24 11.01 -6.74
CA PHE A 155 -11.43 10.73 -7.56
C PHE A 155 -12.30 9.63 -6.94
N LEU A 156 -11.68 8.57 -6.46
CA LEU A 156 -12.34 7.38 -5.91
C LEU A 156 -12.97 7.61 -4.53
N LEU A 157 -12.32 8.44 -3.70
CA LEU A 157 -12.73 8.68 -2.31
C LEU A 157 -14.04 9.45 -2.21
N LYS A 158 -14.89 9.05 -1.28
CA LYS A 158 -15.99 9.86 -0.75
C LYS A 158 -15.44 11.08 -0.01
N ASP A 159 -16.24 12.13 0.11
CA ASP A 159 -15.93 13.25 1.01
C ASP A 159 -15.76 12.75 2.44
N GLY A 160 -14.67 13.15 3.10
CA GLY A 160 -14.26 12.60 4.41
C GLY A 160 -13.72 11.18 4.36
N GLY A 161 -13.60 10.58 3.17
CA GLY A 161 -12.90 9.31 2.96
C GLY A 161 -11.41 9.43 3.22
N THR A 162 -10.78 8.34 3.59
CA THR A 162 -9.38 8.29 4.02
C THR A 162 -8.49 7.82 2.88
N PHE A 163 -7.39 8.52 2.63
CA PHE A 163 -6.29 8.05 1.79
C PHE A 163 -5.09 7.68 2.67
N SER A 164 -4.57 6.48 2.53
CA SER A 164 -3.41 5.98 3.27
C SER A 164 -2.31 5.56 2.30
N MET A 165 -1.11 6.07 2.51
CA MET A 165 0.05 5.78 1.66
C MET A 165 1.27 5.51 2.51
N ILE A 166 2.13 4.60 2.05
CA ILE A 166 3.50 4.47 2.52
C ILE A 166 4.45 4.84 1.38
N ASN A 167 5.52 5.57 1.68
CA ASN A 167 6.50 5.97 0.67
C ASN A 167 7.83 6.34 1.35
N ARG A 168 8.83 6.69 0.54
CA ARG A 168 10.11 7.18 1.03
C ARG A 168 9.99 8.56 1.67
N THR A 169 10.71 8.77 2.74
CA THR A 169 10.72 10.05 3.49
C THR A 169 11.21 11.22 2.64
N ASP A 170 12.16 10.99 1.71
CA ASP A 170 12.70 12.03 0.82
C ASP A 170 11.67 12.59 -0.18
N ARG A 171 10.49 11.96 -0.32
CA ARG A 171 9.38 12.45 -1.14
C ARG A 171 8.24 13.09 -0.34
N LEU A 172 8.40 13.24 0.98
CA LEU A 172 7.32 13.71 1.85
C LEU A 172 6.76 15.07 1.42
N ILE A 173 7.61 16.03 1.08
CA ILE A 173 7.15 17.36 0.66
C ILE A 173 6.33 17.27 -0.61
N GLU A 174 6.82 16.57 -1.63
CA GLU A 174 6.08 16.33 -2.88
C GLU A 174 4.71 15.66 -2.61
N ILE A 175 4.67 14.66 -1.73
CA ILE A 175 3.42 13.98 -1.37
C ILE A 175 2.43 14.96 -0.72
N VAL A 176 2.88 15.78 0.23
CA VAL A 176 2.03 16.77 0.91
C VAL A 176 1.49 17.81 -0.08
N GLU A 177 2.32 18.31 -0.99
CA GLU A 177 1.91 19.24 -2.03
C GLU A 177 0.84 18.63 -2.96
N LEU A 178 1.04 17.37 -3.38
CA LEU A 178 0.08 16.63 -4.20
C LEU A 178 -1.21 16.33 -3.45
N PHE A 179 -1.15 15.98 -2.15
CA PHE A 179 -2.35 15.82 -1.32
C PHE A 179 -3.19 17.10 -1.35
N LYS A 180 -2.55 18.25 -1.08
CA LYS A 180 -3.24 19.56 -1.10
C LYS A 180 -3.80 19.87 -2.47
N LYS A 181 -3.02 19.63 -3.54
CA LYS A 181 -3.44 19.87 -4.93
C LYS A 181 -4.72 19.11 -5.28
N TYR A 182 -4.87 17.86 -4.77
CA TYR A 182 -6.02 17.01 -5.07
C TYR A 182 -7.05 16.96 -3.94
N ASN A 183 -7.13 18.02 -3.10
CA ASN A 183 -8.10 18.16 -2.02
C ASN A 183 -8.08 17.01 -1.00
N ILE A 184 -6.92 16.46 -0.74
CA ILE A 184 -6.67 15.52 0.36
C ILE A 184 -5.93 16.27 1.46
N GLU A 185 -6.58 16.49 2.61
CA GLU A 185 -5.94 17.16 3.74
C GLU A 185 -5.11 16.17 4.56
N PRO A 186 -3.77 16.36 4.69
CA PRO A 186 -2.93 15.50 5.53
C PRO A 186 -3.40 15.51 6.99
N LYS A 187 -3.55 14.34 7.59
CA LYS A 187 -4.09 14.18 8.95
C LYS A 187 -3.13 13.49 9.90
N LYS A 188 -2.35 12.55 9.40
CA LYS A 188 -1.37 11.80 10.21
C LYS A 188 -0.11 11.53 9.40
N ILE A 189 1.03 11.65 10.06
CA ILE A 189 2.33 11.20 9.55
C ILE A 189 2.96 10.32 10.63
N LYS A 190 3.48 9.17 10.24
CA LYS A 190 4.29 8.28 11.07
C LYS A 190 5.59 7.97 10.34
N PHE A 191 6.72 8.33 10.95
CA PHE A 191 8.04 8.00 10.42
C PHE A 191 8.43 6.58 10.85
N ILE A 192 9.03 5.84 9.91
CA ILE A 192 9.46 4.45 10.09
C ILE A 192 10.97 4.42 10.05
N TYR A 193 11.58 3.86 11.07
CA TYR A 193 13.02 3.76 11.25
C TYR A 193 13.45 2.31 11.31
N LYS A 194 14.65 2.02 10.83
CA LYS A 194 15.26 0.71 11.06
C LYS A 194 15.48 0.48 12.56
N ASN A 195 16.12 1.44 13.23
CA ASN A 195 16.27 1.53 14.70
C ASN A 195 16.46 3.00 15.10
N SER A 196 16.63 3.28 16.38
CA SER A 196 16.74 4.65 16.92
C SER A 196 18.03 5.40 16.55
N LEU A 197 19.04 4.74 15.97
CA LEU A 197 20.28 5.36 15.51
C LEU A 197 20.28 5.67 14.00
N CYS A 198 19.28 5.20 13.27
CA CYS A 198 19.18 5.40 11.83
C CYS A 198 18.28 6.59 11.50
N GLU A 199 18.48 7.19 10.34
CA GLU A 199 17.50 8.11 9.76
C GLU A 199 16.25 7.37 9.28
N SER A 200 15.12 8.06 9.23
CA SER A 200 13.89 7.51 8.67
C SER A 200 13.98 7.45 7.15
N ASN A 201 13.81 6.27 6.60
CA ASN A 201 13.77 6.05 5.15
C ASN A 201 12.35 6.01 4.60
N MET A 202 11.37 5.74 5.46
CA MET A 202 10.00 5.50 5.09
C MET A 202 9.05 6.34 5.93
N VAL A 203 7.95 6.74 5.31
CA VAL A 203 6.89 7.50 5.97
C VAL A 203 5.53 6.90 5.60
N TYR A 204 4.70 6.69 6.60
CA TYR A 204 3.27 6.50 6.43
C TYR A 204 2.58 7.84 6.54
N ILE A 205 1.72 8.15 5.57
CA ILE A 205 0.90 9.36 5.57
C ILE A 205 -0.57 9.01 5.34
N GLU A 206 -1.45 9.65 6.11
CA GLU A 206 -2.90 9.54 6.00
C GLU A 206 -3.52 10.91 5.82
N GLY A 207 -4.44 11.04 4.87
CA GLY A 207 -5.20 12.25 4.62
C GLY A 207 -6.69 11.99 4.48
N LEU A 208 -7.49 13.04 4.57
CA LEU A 208 -8.93 13.02 4.37
C LEU A 208 -9.32 13.86 3.15
N LYS A 209 -10.10 13.30 2.25
CA LYS A 209 -10.66 14.06 1.12
C LYS A 209 -11.58 15.17 1.64
N ASN A 210 -11.34 16.40 1.17
CA ASN A 210 -12.05 17.61 1.60
C ASN A 210 -12.02 17.80 3.13
N GLY A 211 -10.96 17.32 3.81
CA GLY A 211 -10.80 17.45 5.25
C GLY A 211 -10.42 18.86 5.67
N LEU A 212 -10.73 19.23 6.93
CA LEU A 212 -10.25 20.47 7.53
C LEU A 212 -8.79 20.30 8.01
N PRO A 213 -8.00 21.37 8.18
CA PRO A 213 -6.64 21.32 8.72
C PRO A 213 -6.52 20.59 10.06
N GLY A 214 -5.34 20.10 10.40
CA GLY A 214 -5.09 19.44 11.69
C GLY A 214 -4.23 18.19 11.56
N LEU A 215 -2.99 18.36 11.08
CA LEU A 215 -1.98 17.32 10.98
C LEU A 215 -1.47 16.90 12.37
N LYS A 216 -1.33 15.59 12.58
CA LYS A 216 -0.67 14.99 13.75
C LYS A 216 0.55 14.18 13.30
N ILE A 217 1.69 14.43 13.93
CA ILE A 217 2.86 13.58 13.82
C ILE A 217 2.73 12.51 14.92
N LEU A 218 2.65 11.26 14.49
CA LEU A 218 2.52 10.13 15.40
C LEU A 218 3.91 9.73 15.94
N SER A 219 3.94 9.00 17.06
CA SER A 219 5.18 8.41 17.58
C SER A 219 5.89 7.61 16.48
N PRO A 220 7.23 7.69 16.40
CA PRO A 220 8.01 6.95 15.41
C PRO A 220 7.78 5.44 15.56
N PHE A 221 7.92 4.71 14.45
CA PHE A 221 7.92 3.25 14.44
C PHE A 221 9.35 2.75 14.23
N PHE A 222 9.84 1.90 15.11
CA PHE A 222 11.13 1.24 14.97
C PHE A 222 10.92 -0.22 14.61
N VAL A 223 11.63 -0.70 13.57
CA VAL A 223 11.55 -2.12 13.18
C VAL A 223 12.35 -2.96 14.18
N TYR A 224 13.56 -2.52 14.54
CA TYR A 224 14.49 -3.25 15.41
C TYR A 224 14.88 -2.43 16.64
N ASN A 225 15.20 -3.14 17.71
CA ASN A 225 15.94 -2.62 18.85
C ASN A 225 17.42 -2.41 18.47
N LEU A 226 18.19 -1.75 19.35
CA LEU A 226 19.62 -1.50 19.12
C LEU A 226 20.47 -2.77 19.09
N ASP A 227 20.04 -3.82 19.75
CA ASP A 227 20.69 -5.14 19.76
C ASP A 227 20.36 -5.99 18.52
N GLY A 228 19.56 -5.44 17.59
CA GLY A 228 19.16 -6.13 16.35
C GLY A 228 17.95 -7.07 16.50
N THR A 229 17.38 -7.20 17.69
CA THR A 229 16.12 -7.93 17.89
C THR A 229 14.92 -7.11 17.37
N ASP A 230 13.82 -7.79 17.08
CA ASP A 230 12.58 -7.12 16.69
C ASP A 230 12.10 -6.17 17.80
N SER A 231 11.64 -4.98 17.42
CA SER A 231 10.99 -4.10 18.39
C SER A 231 9.67 -4.70 18.89
N PHE A 232 9.22 -4.24 20.04
CA PHE A 232 7.92 -4.69 20.58
C PHE A 232 6.78 -4.42 19.57
N GLU A 233 6.71 -3.20 19.00
CA GLU A 233 5.67 -2.84 18.03
C GLU A 233 5.71 -3.70 16.76
N TYR A 234 6.90 -4.00 16.25
CA TYR A 234 7.06 -4.85 15.08
C TYR A 234 6.71 -6.32 15.40
N SER A 235 7.16 -6.82 16.54
CA SER A 235 6.80 -8.17 17.02
C SER A 235 5.28 -8.34 17.14
N GLU A 236 4.55 -7.33 17.62
CA GLU A 236 3.08 -7.37 17.70
C GLU A 236 2.42 -7.44 16.32
N ILE A 237 2.99 -6.78 15.31
CA ILE A 237 2.51 -6.91 13.92
C ILE A 237 2.77 -8.33 13.39
N CYS A 238 3.92 -8.92 13.71
CA CYS A 238 4.30 -10.25 13.27
C CYS A 238 3.63 -11.39 14.07
N LYS A 239 3.16 -11.11 15.29
CA LYS A 239 2.55 -12.10 16.20
C LYS A 239 1.02 -12.17 16.17
N LYS A 240 0.34 -11.40 15.35
CA LYS A 240 -1.13 -11.31 15.34
C LYS A 240 -1.86 -12.62 14.99
N VAL A 241 -1.21 -13.76 15.25
CA VAL A 241 -1.74 -15.10 15.11
C VAL A 241 -1.49 -15.92 16.36
N LEU A 242 -2.27 -15.69 17.35
CA LEU A 242 -2.62 -16.68 18.37
C LEU A 242 -4.08 -16.54 18.74
#